data_a5d711a3dfe728df9fd4112dfeb3d0e0
#
_entry.id   a5d711a3dfe728df9fd4112dfeb3d0e0
#
_cell.length_a   1.000
_cell.length_b   1.000
_cell.length_c   1.000
_cell.angle_alpha   90.00
_cell.angle_beta   90.00
_cell.angle_gamma   90.00
#
_symmetry.space_group_name_H-M   'P 1'
#
loop_
_entity.id
_entity.type
_entity.pdbx_description
1 polymer ?
#
loop_
_entity_poly.entity_id
_entity_poly.type
_entity_poly.pdbx_seq_one_letter_code
_entity_poly.pdbx_strand_id
1 'polypeptide(L)'
;RRKALLPAYKANRKKPDDALVSQLNLARGLVDTLGLTVVARQGIEADDLMAFLARQAAAQKVPSVFVTSDKDVYQFLNEYISIWPSGGKDGFKGPEAAKEKFGVETAFLPDYFSIVGDASDNVPGVMGVGPKSAVDLINKFGHLEDILRAAHSDNPDFKPALAKKILTHECEALLSKQLVVFDSNLDMPFNLDDYRVRTPNKEQLEALFKEYEFKNLLDFFEAPRPVPLTVSAPEQKELLLGEALKRAEKAERIFLHAQEEFLVLGISAAEASYTPISDIQPWELAALKKLVENDSIEKLGYDLKLTLRELDINVHGQFIKCFDGRLARYLLNPSGDLSFAGACADCFSVTVREDDAFELLKEYNRYIWKLQEVLTAKLKQANQWELFNNLELPLMMVLSDMEFAGFRIDPGWLESFKVLLEQEIARFQK
;
A
#
# COMPACT_ATOMS: atom_id res chain seq x y z
N ARG A 1 19.23 27.30 9.35
CA ARG A 1 18.17 28.31 9.44
C ARG A 1 17.26 28.01 10.65
N ARG A 2 16.47 26.92 10.68
CA ARG A 2 15.47 26.67 11.74
C ARG A 2 16.10 26.54 13.14
N LYS A 3 17.24 25.85 13.28
CA LYS A 3 17.99 25.78 14.58
C LYS A 3 18.53 27.11 15.05
N ALA A 4 18.77 28.08 14.16
CA ALA A 4 19.16 29.41 14.57
C ALA A 4 17.97 30.23 15.12
N LEU A 5 16.75 29.96 14.62
CA LEU A 5 15.51 30.56 15.13
C LEU A 5 15.05 29.91 16.44
N LEU A 6 15.16 28.60 16.54
CA LEU A 6 14.77 27.80 17.69
C LEU A 6 15.84 26.72 17.97
N PRO A 7 16.74 26.88 18.95
CA PRO A 7 17.78 25.89 19.27
C PRO A 7 17.21 24.50 19.61
N ALA A 8 15.99 24.45 20.17
CA ALA A 8 15.28 23.23 20.52
C ALA A 8 14.62 22.52 19.30
N TYR A 9 14.65 23.11 18.10
CA TYR A 9 14.09 22.52 16.89
C TYR A 9 14.73 21.14 16.62
N LYS A 10 13.89 20.10 16.52
CA LYS A 10 14.28 18.68 16.34
C LYS A 10 15.24 18.13 17.42
N ALA A 11 15.34 18.77 18.59
CA ALA A 11 16.24 18.32 19.65
C ALA A 11 15.79 17.03 20.34
N ASN A 12 14.49 16.69 20.26
CA ASN A 12 13.89 15.47 20.78
C ASN A 12 14.14 14.23 19.89
N ARG A 13 14.64 14.42 18.65
CA ARG A 13 14.97 13.31 17.76
C ARG A 13 16.21 12.57 18.27
N LYS A 14 16.11 11.25 18.45
CA LYS A 14 17.26 10.41 18.78
C LYS A 14 18.25 10.43 17.61
N LYS A 15 19.54 10.51 17.93
CA LYS A 15 20.56 10.32 16.89
C LYS A 15 20.46 8.89 16.34
N PRO A 16 20.47 8.72 15.02
CA PRO A 16 20.57 7.39 14.43
C PRO A 16 21.90 6.76 14.87
N ASP A 17 21.94 5.43 14.97
CA ASP A 17 23.18 4.73 15.24
C ASP A 17 24.15 4.81 14.06
N ASP A 18 25.43 4.55 14.31
CA ASP A 18 26.48 4.67 13.30
C ASP A 18 26.29 3.66 12.15
N ALA A 19 25.68 2.49 12.43
CA ALA A 19 25.37 1.49 11.41
C ALA A 19 24.33 2.00 10.42
N LEU A 20 23.26 2.66 10.91
CA LEU A 20 22.25 3.28 10.05
C LEU A 20 22.83 4.43 9.22
N VAL A 21 23.70 5.27 9.83
CA VAL A 21 24.37 6.35 9.10
C VAL A 21 25.23 5.81 7.97
N SER A 22 25.98 4.72 8.20
CA SER A 22 26.77 4.04 7.16
C SER A 22 25.87 3.54 6.04
N GLN A 23 24.75 2.87 6.34
CA GLN A 23 23.80 2.37 5.34
C GLN A 23 23.19 3.49 4.50
N LEU A 24 22.85 4.63 5.11
CA LEU A 24 22.31 5.79 4.38
C LEU A 24 23.34 6.37 3.39
N ASN A 25 24.61 6.35 3.73
CA ASN A 25 25.67 6.80 2.81
C ASN A 25 25.84 5.83 1.63
N LEU A 26 25.79 4.51 1.89
CA LEU A 26 25.79 3.49 0.84
C LEU A 26 24.57 3.61 -0.08
N ALA A 27 23.38 3.82 0.48
CA ALA A 27 22.14 4.00 -0.27
C ALA A 27 22.24 5.18 -1.27
N ARG A 28 22.90 6.28 -0.89
CA ARG A 28 23.11 7.40 -1.83
C ARG A 28 23.93 7.01 -3.06
N GLY A 29 25.01 6.24 -2.86
CA GLY A 29 25.85 5.74 -3.97
C GLY A 29 25.04 4.80 -4.88
N LEU A 30 24.21 3.94 -4.28
CA LEU A 30 23.36 3.01 -5.02
C LEU A 30 22.33 3.76 -5.88
N VAL A 31 21.67 4.80 -5.33
CA VAL A 31 20.68 5.61 -6.06
C VAL A 31 21.32 6.29 -7.28
N ASP A 32 22.53 6.81 -7.17
CA ASP A 32 23.25 7.40 -8.32
C ASP A 32 23.59 6.35 -9.38
N THR A 33 24.02 5.15 -8.96
CA THR A 33 24.31 4.02 -9.87
C THR A 33 23.04 3.52 -10.60
N LEU A 34 21.85 3.67 -9.98
CA LEU A 34 20.55 3.45 -10.61
C LEU A 34 20.17 4.50 -11.66
N GLY A 35 21.01 5.51 -11.87
CA GLY A 35 20.77 6.58 -12.83
C GLY A 35 19.84 7.67 -12.33
N LEU A 36 19.51 7.70 -11.04
CA LEU A 36 18.68 8.73 -10.42
C LEU A 36 19.57 9.87 -9.90
N THR A 37 19.10 11.11 -10.05
CA THR A 37 19.85 12.27 -9.56
C THR A 37 19.65 12.46 -8.06
N VAL A 38 20.74 12.44 -7.30
CA VAL A 38 20.74 12.74 -5.87
C VAL A 38 21.00 14.22 -5.65
N VAL A 39 20.06 14.92 -5.02
CA VAL A 39 20.19 16.34 -4.70
C VAL A 39 20.43 16.50 -3.20
N ALA A 40 21.59 17.03 -2.87
CA ALA A 40 21.93 17.35 -1.48
C ALA A 40 22.72 18.66 -1.42
N ARG A 41 22.40 19.51 -0.43
CA ARG A 41 23.11 20.77 -0.21
C ARG A 41 23.36 20.97 1.28
N GLN A 42 24.58 21.27 1.63
CA GLN A 42 24.97 21.47 3.03
C GLN A 42 24.19 22.66 3.64
N GLY A 43 23.59 22.44 4.80
CA GLY A 43 22.83 23.48 5.52
C GLY A 43 21.38 23.68 5.05
N ILE A 44 20.93 22.94 4.05
CA ILE A 44 19.54 22.95 3.56
C ILE A 44 18.89 21.61 3.89
N GLU A 45 17.67 21.64 4.40
CA GLU A 45 16.89 20.43 4.67
C GLU A 45 16.32 19.83 3.37
N ALA A 46 16.15 18.51 3.33
CA ALA A 46 15.62 17.82 2.14
C ALA A 46 14.25 18.37 1.70
N ASP A 47 13.41 18.71 2.67
CA ASP A 47 12.07 19.24 2.42
C ASP A 47 12.12 20.61 1.72
N ASP A 48 13.09 21.48 2.07
CA ASP A 48 13.31 22.76 1.38
C ASP A 48 13.79 22.52 -0.08
N LEU A 49 14.66 21.51 -0.31
CA LEU A 49 15.08 21.12 -1.65
C LEU A 49 13.92 20.58 -2.48
N MET A 50 13.08 19.70 -1.90
CA MET A 50 11.89 19.19 -2.58
C MET A 50 10.92 20.32 -2.94
N ALA A 51 10.68 21.25 -2.02
CA ALA A 51 9.83 22.42 -2.24
C ALA A 51 10.35 23.30 -3.38
N PHE A 52 11.65 23.57 -3.40
CA PHE A 52 12.29 24.33 -4.47
C PHE A 52 12.14 23.65 -5.82
N LEU A 53 12.53 22.37 -5.93
CA LEU A 53 12.48 21.61 -7.18
C LEU A 53 11.06 21.52 -7.74
N ALA A 54 10.09 21.17 -6.91
CA ALA A 54 8.69 21.05 -7.33
C ALA A 54 8.10 22.40 -7.78
N ARG A 55 8.46 23.50 -7.10
CA ARG A 55 8.04 24.84 -7.51
C ARG A 55 8.63 25.24 -8.87
N GLN A 56 9.92 24.94 -9.11
CA GLN A 56 10.58 25.20 -10.39
C GLN A 56 9.97 24.38 -11.53
N ALA A 57 9.66 23.11 -11.28
CA ALA A 57 8.99 22.22 -12.22
C ALA A 57 7.56 22.72 -12.53
N ALA A 58 6.79 23.08 -11.50
CA ALA A 58 5.43 23.61 -11.65
C ALA A 58 5.40 24.91 -12.45
N ALA A 59 6.40 25.80 -12.28
CA ALA A 59 6.53 27.02 -13.08
C ALA A 59 6.73 26.73 -14.59
N GLN A 60 7.28 25.55 -14.91
CA GLN A 60 7.42 25.04 -16.28
C GLN A 60 6.26 24.12 -16.68
N LYS A 61 5.20 24.01 -15.87
CA LYS A 61 4.03 23.14 -16.06
C LYS A 61 4.38 21.65 -16.15
N VAL A 62 5.43 21.23 -15.45
CA VAL A 62 5.85 19.83 -15.36
C VAL A 62 5.22 19.20 -14.12
N PRO A 63 4.41 18.14 -14.28
CA PRO A 63 3.84 17.42 -13.14
C PRO A 63 4.93 16.83 -12.26
N SER A 64 4.78 17.00 -10.94
CA SER A 64 5.71 16.49 -9.94
C SER A 64 4.98 15.61 -8.92
N VAL A 65 5.59 14.50 -8.53
CA VAL A 65 5.04 13.58 -7.55
C VAL A 65 6.00 13.43 -6.38
N PHE A 66 5.55 13.77 -5.18
CA PHE A 66 6.29 13.48 -3.96
C PHE A 66 5.98 12.05 -3.50
N VAL A 67 7.00 11.19 -3.45
CA VAL A 67 6.85 9.86 -2.85
C VAL A 67 7.27 9.94 -1.38
N THR A 68 6.31 10.18 -0.50
CA THR A 68 6.57 10.41 0.92
C THR A 68 5.35 10.17 1.79
N SER A 69 5.57 9.83 3.07
CA SER A 69 4.53 9.79 4.11
C SER A 69 4.52 11.05 4.99
N ASP A 70 5.40 12.01 4.70
CA ASP A 70 5.48 13.23 5.48
C ASP A 70 4.24 14.11 5.27
N LYS A 71 3.58 14.47 6.38
CA LYS A 71 2.37 15.30 6.37
C LYS A 71 2.64 16.75 5.95
N ASP A 72 3.86 17.23 6.18
CA ASP A 72 4.18 18.63 5.98
C ASP A 72 4.27 18.99 4.48
N VAL A 73 4.51 18.00 3.63
CA VAL A 73 4.57 18.15 2.16
C VAL A 73 3.22 18.53 1.52
N TYR A 74 2.11 18.28 2.25
CA TYR A 74 0.76 18.66 1.77
C TYR A 74 0.61 20.17 1.49
N GLN A 75 1.46 21.01 2.07
CA GLN A 75 1.45 22.47 1.80
C GLN A 75 1.88 22.86 0.37
N PHE A 76 2.40 21.90 -0.43
CA PHE A 76 2.81 22.17 -1.82
C PHE A 76 1.81 21.69 -2.86
N LEU A 77 0.80 20.92 -2.46
CA LEU A 77 -0.15 20.34 -3.40
C LEU A 77 -0.85 21.41 -4.24
N ASN A 78 -0.86 21.19 -5.55
CA ASN A 78 -1.55 22.04 -6.52
C ASN A 78 -1.84 21.23 -7.79
N GLU A 79 -2.28 21.87 -8.86
CA GLU A 79 -2.58 21.20 -10.13
C GLU A 79 -1.38 20.47 -10.78
N TYR A 80 -0.14 20.82 -10.41
CA TYR A 80 1.10 20.20 -10.92
C TYR A 80 1.82 19.35 -9.88
N ILE A 81 1.45 19.41 -8.60
CA ILE A 81 2.15 18.72 -7.52
C ILE A 81 1.18 17.82 -6.78
N SER A 82 1.50 16.53 -6.75
CA SER A 82 0.76 15.48 -6.03
C SER A 82 1.66 14.70 -5.09
N ILE A 83 1.06 13.94 -4.17
CA ILE A 83 1.75 13.00 -3.28
C ILE A 83 1.34 11.58 -3.62
N TRP A 84 2.32 10.69 -3.60
CA TRP A 84 2.12 9.25 -3.53
C TRP A 84 2.62 8.76 -2.17
N PRO A 85 1.73 8.36 -1.26
CA PRO A 85 2.12 7.87 0.06
C PRO A 85 3.02 6.64 -0.03
N SER A 86 4.04 6.57 0.82
CA SER A 86 4.91 5.40 0.92
C SER A 86 4.09 4.16 1.28
N GLY A 87 4.13 3.13 0.43
CA GLY A 87 3.29 1.93 0.56
C GLY A 87 2.18 1.81 -0.48
N GLY A 88 1.90 2.86 -1.27
CA GLY A 88 1.16 2.81 -2.53
C GLY A 88 -0.33 2.45 -2.50
N LYS A 89 -0.89 2.08 -1.34
CA LYS A 89 -2.29 1.60 -1.24
C LYS A 89 -3.36 2.67 -1.49
N ASP A 90 -3.04 3.93 -1.26
CA ASP A 90 -4.04 5.03 -1.29
C ASP A 90 -4.06 5.83 -2.62
N GLY A 91 -3.27 5.44 -3.62
CA GLY A 91 -3.16 6.16 -4.88
C GLY A 91 -2.54 7.55 -4.79
N PHE A 92 -2.61 8.31 -5.88
CA PHE A 92 -2.16 9.71 -5.92
C PHE A 92 -3.12 10.63 -5.18
N LYS A 93 -2.57 11.57 -4.40
CA LYS A 93 -3.33 12.58 -3.65
C LYS A 93 -3.03 13.96 -4.19
N GLY A 94 -4.05 14.66 -4.66
CA GLY A 94 -4.01 16.04 -5.12
C GLY A 94 -4.31 17.06 -4.02
N PRO A 95 -4.59 18.33 -4.39
CA PRO A 95 -4.83 19.43 -3.44
C PRO A 95 -5.99 19.19 -2.48
N GLU A 96 -7.02 18.48 -2.92
CA GLU A 96 -8.22 18.12 -2.14
C GLU A 96 -7.88 17.30 -0.88
N ALA A 97 -6.81 16.52 -0.93
CA ALA A 97 -6.37 15.69 0.19
C ALA A 97 -5.93 16.50 1.41
N ALA A 98 -5.53 17.77 1.24
CA ALA A 98 -5.24 18.67 2.34
C ALA A 98 -6.51 18.95 3.16
N LYS A 99 -7.62 19.26 2.49
CA LYS A 99 -8.91 19.52 3.13
C LYS A 99 -9.49 18.29 3.78
N GLU A 100 -9.40 17.14 3.13
CA GLU A 100 -9.85 15.85 3.69
C GLU A 100 -9.11 15.49 4.97
N LYS A 101 -7.78 15.69 4.99
CA LYS A 101 -6.92 15.26 6.10
C LYS A 101 -6.87 16.25 7.25
N PHE A 102 -6.83 17.56 6.95
CA PHE A 102 -6.59 18.62 7.94
C PHE A 102 -7.79 19.56 8.15
N GLY A 103 -8.80 19.50 7.29
CA GLY A 103 -9.98 20.36 7.34
C GLY A 103 -9.76 21.76 6.77
N VAL A 104 -8.60 22.04 6.16
CA VAL A 104 -8.25 23.31 5.55
C VAL A 104 -7.66 23.11 4.15
N GLU A 105 -7.81 24.10 3.27
CA GLU A 105 -7.17 24.09 1.94
C GLU A 105 -5.64 24.15 2.05
N THR A 106 -4.94 23.64 1.06
CA THR A 106 -3.47 23.58 0.99
C THR A 106 -2.80 24.92 1.32
N ALA A 107 -3.35 26.03 0.83
CA ALA A 107 -2.80 27.38 1.06
C ALA A 107 -2.75 27.78 2.55
N PHE A 108 -3.60 27.21 3.38
CA PHE A 108 -3.69 27.50 4.82
C PHE A 108 -2.94 26.52 5.71
N LEU A 109 -2.32 25.49 5.14
CA LEU A 109 -1.58 24.50 5.95
C LEU A 109 -0.41 25.11 6.74
N PRO A 110 0.36 26.07 6.21
CA PRO A 110 1.36 26.77 7.01
C PRO A 110 0.77 27.46 8.26
N ASP A 111 -0.41 28.06 8.13
CA ASP A 111 -1.12 28.73 9.22
C ASP A 111 -1.68 27.71 10.23
N TYR A 112 -2.22 26.60 9.71
CA TYR A 112 -2.69 25.50 10.53
C TYR A 112 -1.58 24.92 11.43
N PHE A 113 -0.43 24.57 10.85
CA PHE A 113 0.71 24.07 11.61
C PHE A 113 1.33 25.12 12.53
N SER A 114 1.21 26.41 12.18
CA SER A 114 1.67 27.50 13.05
C SER A 114 0.83 27.62 14.32
N ILE A 115 -0.46 27.31 14.26
CA ILE A 115 -1.39 27.35 15.39
C ILE A 115 -1.33 26.04 16.18
N VAL A 116 -1.40 24.89 15.51
CA VAL A 116 -1.41 23.59 16.18
C VAL A 116 -0.05 23.20 16.74
N GLY A 117 1.03 23.64 16.08
CA GLY A 117 2.40 23.21 16.37
C GLY A 117 2.70 21.80 15.84
N ASP A 118 3.93 21.36 16.10
CA ASP A 118 4.38 19.99 15.83
C ASP A 118 5.32 19.49 16.93
N ALA A 119 4.82 18.59 17.76
CA ALA A 119 5.59 18.00 18.85
C ALA A 119 6.77 17.15 18.33
N SER A 120 6.70 16.57 17.13
CA SER A 120 7.78 15.75 16.57
C SER A 120 9.01 16.59 16.23
N ASP A 121 8.82 17.85 15.84
CA ASP A 121 9.87 18.79 15.47
C ASP A 121 10.11 19.90 16.52
N ASN A 122 9.46 19.81 17.68
CA ASN A 122 9.49 20.84 18.71
C ASN A 122 9.00 22.22 18.22
N VAL A 123 7.99 22.25 17.34
CA VAL A 123 7.33 23.49 16.95
C VAL A 123 6.24 23.81 17.98
N PRO A 124 6.30 24.98 18.67
CA PRO A 124 5.48 25.20 19.86
C PRO A 124 3.98 25.36 19.56
N GLY A 125 3.61 26.01 18.46
CA GLY A 125 2.22 26.37 18.19
C GLY A 125 1.63 27.33 19.22
N VAL A 126 0.29 27.37 19.32
CA VAL A 126 -0.47 28.13 20.33
C VAL A 126 -0.95 27.18 21.43
N MET A 127 -0.40 27.32 22.64
CA MET A 127 -0.75 26.42 23.73
C MET A 127 -2.27 26.42 24.02
N GLY A 128 -2.86 25.22 24.03
CA GLY A 128 -4.28 25.02 24.32
C GLY A 128 -5.21 25.35 23.17
N VAL A 129 -4.69 25.47 21.94
CA VAL A 129 -5.46 25.54 20.69
C VAL A 129 -5.17 24.27 19.89
N GLY A 130 -6.14 23.39 19.81
CA GLY A 130 -6.02 22.12 19.08
C GLY A 130 -6.54 22.19 17.63
N PRO A 131 -6.44 21.07 16.88
CA PRO A 131 -6.79 20.99 15.46
C PRO A 131 -8.16 21.57 15.12
N LYS A 132 -9.22 21.22 15.84
CA LYS A 132 -10.58 21.71 15.59
C LYS A 132 -10.67 23.24 15.69
N SER A 133 -10.09 23.81 16.75
CA SER A 133 -10.12 25.27 16.93
C SER A 133 -9.27 26.00 15.88
N ALA A 134 -8.15 25.41 15.43
CA ALA A 134 -7.33 25.97 14.37
C ALA A 134 -8.09 25.99 13.03
N VAL A 135 -8.79 24.89 12.69
CA VAL A 135 -9.65 24.80 11.50
C VAL A 135 -10.76 25.86 11.56
N ASP A 136 -11.45 26.00 12.69
CA ASP A 136 -12.52 26.99 12.88
C ASP A 136 -11.99 28.43 12.68
N LEU A 137 -10.81 28.75 13.24
CA LEU A 137 -10.18 30.05 13.10
C LEU A 137 -9.79 30.35 11.66
N ILE A 138 -9.16 29.40 10.98
CA ILE A 138 -8.73 29.55 9.60
C ILE A 138 -9.91 29.70 8.67
N ASN A 139 -10.93 28.87 8.80
CA ASN A 139 -12.14 28.96 7.97
C ASN A 139 -12.91 30.26 8.18
N LYS A 140 -12.80 30.88 9.36
CA LYS A 140 -13.49 32.12 9.70
C LYS A 140 -12.71 33.37 9.35
N PHE A 141 -11.41 33.38 9.59
CA PHE A 141 -10.58 34.58 9.52
C PHE A 141 -9.47 34.52 8.45
N GLY A 142 -9.16 33.32 7.91
CA GLY A 142 -8.12 33.13 6.91
C GLY A 142 -6.72 32.90 7.51
N HIS A 143 -5.74 33.63 7.02
CA HIS A 143 -4.33 33.48 7.43
C HIS A 143 -4.06 33.87 8.87
N LEU A 144 -2.94 33.39 9.44
CA LEU A 144 -2.53 33.67 10.83
C LEU A 144 -2.51 35.17 11.13
N GLU A 145 -2.04 35.99 10.20
CA GLU A 145 -1.97 37.46 10.35
C GLU A 145 -3.38 38.09 10.48
N ASP A 146 -4.37 37.55 9.78
CA ASP A 146 -5.75 38.02 9.88
C ASP A 146 -6.40 37.54 11.18
N ILE A 147 -6.08 36.31 11.63
CA ILE A 147 -6.50 35.78 12.92
C ILE A 147 -5.97 36.67 14.06
N LEU A 148 -4.67 37.01 14.01
CA LEU A 148 -4.04 37.89 15.00
C LEU A 148 -4.69 39.30 15.00
N ARG A 149 -4.91 39.87 13.80
CA ARG A 149 -5.57 41.17 13.66
C ARG A 149 -6.99 41.16 14.24
N ALA A 150 -7.75 40.10 13.96
CA ALA A 150 -9.10 39.91 14.52
C ALA A 150 -9.08 39.75 16.05
N ALA A 151 -8.07 39.05 16.59
CA ALA A 151 -7.91 38.89 18.02
C ALA A 151 -7.57 40.21 18.75
N HIS A 152 -6.79 41.10 18.11
CA HIS A 152 -6.43 42.42 18.66
C HIS A 152 -7.58 43.47 18.56
N SER A 153 -8.54 43.28 17.61
CA SER A 153 -9.59 44.26 17.33
C SER A 153 -10.89 44.06 18.13
N ASP A 154 -10.89 43.25 19.20
CA ASP A 154 -12.08 42.89 19.99
C ASP A 154 -13.27 42.44 19.06
N ASN A 155 -12.96 41.71 18.02
CA ASN A 155 -13.93 41.22 17.05
C ASN A 155 -15.02 40.38 17.74
N PRO A 156 -16.32 40.76 17.64
CA PRO A 156 -17.41 40.07 18.33
C PRO A 156 -17.55 38.60 17.90
N ASP A 157 -17.05 38.27 16.73
CA ASP A 157 -17.00 36.92 16.21
C ASP A 157 -15.88 36.06 16.79
N PHE A 158 -14.97 36.66 17.54
CA PHE A 158 -13.87 35.93 18.19
C PHE A 158 -14.23 35.60 19.64
N LYS A 159 -14.24 34.31 20.00
CA LYS A 159 -14.50 33.89 21.38
C LYS A 159 -13.43 34.50 22.32
N PRO A 160 -13.79 35.29 23.36
CA PRO A 160 -12.82 36.00 24.18
C PRO A 160 -11.70 35.13 24.78
N ALA A 161 -12.08 33.92 25.27
CA ALA A 161 -11.11 32.99 25.83
C ALA A 161 -10.12 32.47 24.79
N LEU A 162 -10.52 32.32 23.53
CA LEU A 162 -9.67 31.88 22.44
C LEU A 162 -8.78 33.03 21.94
N ALA A 163 -9.33 34.25 21.82
CA ALA A 163 -8.56 35.45 21.53
C ALA A 163 -7.45 35.66 22.53
N LYS A 164 -7.73 35.54 23.84
CA LYS A 164 -6.73 35.66 24.90
C LYS A 164 -5.60 34.62 24.71
N LYS A 165 -5.92 33.36 24.35
CA LYS A 165 -4.89 32.35 24.13
C LYS A 165 -4.00 32.69 22.93
N ILE A 166 -4.60 33.10 21.82
CA ILE A 166 -3.90 33.48 20.58
C ILE A 166 -2.95 34.64 20.89
N LEU A 167 -3.44 35.70 21.53
CA LEU A 167 -2.63 36.87 21.88
C LEU A 167 -1.52 36.57 22.92
N THR A 168 -1.78 35.69 23.87
CA THR A 168 -0.77 35.26 24.87
C THR A 168 0.40 34.52 24.21
N HIS A 169 0.13 33.78 23.11
CA HIS A 169 1.10 32.96 22.39
C HIS A 169 1.37 33.46 20.97
N GLU A 170 1.18 34.74 20.71
CA GLU A 170 1.40 35.38 19.41
C GLU A 170 2.82 35.19 18.90
N CYS A 171 3.81 35.40 19.78
CA CYS A 171 5.22 35.23 19.43
C CYS A 171 5.53 33.78 19.04
N GLU A 172 5.00 32.81 19.79
CA GLU A 172 5.16 31.38 19.48
C GLU A 172 4.47 30.99 18.18
N ALA A 173 3.30 31.54 17.88
CA ALA A 173 2.60 31.29 16.63
C ALA A 173 3.38 31.83 15.42
N LEU A 174 3.89 33.05 15.52
CA LEU A 174 4.71 33.67 14.47
C LEU A 174 6.05 32.95 14.29
N LEU A 175 6.70 32.52 15.38
CA LEU A 175 7.90 31.70 15.33
C LEU A 175 7.59 30.33 14.67
N SER A 176 6.49 29.70 15.06
CA SER A 176 6.04 28.44 14.47
C SER A 176 5.85 28.57 12.97
N LYS A 177 5.24 29.66 12.49
CA LYS A 177 5.08 29.93 11.05
C LYS A 177 6.42 29.99 10.32
N GLN A 178 7.44 30.63 10.90
CA GLN A 178 8.79 30.68 10.33
C GLN A 178 9.50 29.30 10.32
N LEU A 179 9.12 28.39 11.21
CA LEU A 179 9.67 27.04 11.30
C LEU A 179 9.00 26.07 10.32
N VAL A 180 7.67 26.15 10.14
CA VAL A 180 6.91 25.20 9.33
C VAL A 180 6.88 25.55 7.83
N VAL A 181 7.08 26.80 7.48
CA VAL A 181 7.17 27.22 6.07
C VAL A 181 8.48 26.74 5.48
N PHE A 182 8.40 26.03 4.37
CA PHE A 182 9.57 25.58 3.63
C PHE A 182 10.17 26.72 2.80
N ASP A 183 11.49 26.72 2.73
CA ASP A 183 12.23 27.69 1.93
C ASP A 183 12.29 27.23 0.45
N SER A 184 11.34 27.66 -0.33
CA SER A 184 11.28 27.34 -1.76
C SER A 184 12.03 28.36 -2.64
N ASN A 185 12.67 29.38 -2.05
CA ASN A 185 13.41 30.43 -2.77
C ASN A 185 14.93 30.26 -2.60
N LEU A 186 15.40 29.03 -2.79
CA LEU A 186 16.82 28.72 -2.69
C LEU A 186 17.60 29.33 -3.86
N ASP A 187 18.75 29.93 -3.55
CA ASP A 187 19.70 30.39 -4.58
C ASP A 187 20.49 29.18 -5.11
N MET A 188 19.87 28.49 -6.07
CA MET A 188 20.51 27.39 -6.77
C MET A 188 20.00 27.30 -8.22
N PRO A 189 20.87 26.90 -9.16
CA PRO A 189 20.46 26.72 -10.54
C PRO A 189 19.45 25.56 -10.64
N PHE A 190 18.49 25.71 -11.56
CA PHE A 190 17.55 24.65 -11.91
C PHE A 190 17.51 24.51 -13.42
N ASN A 191 17.85 23.33 -13.90
CA ASN A 191 17.64 22.90 -15.27
C ASN A 191 16.99 21.53 -15.25
N LEU A 192 15.80 21.40 -15.84
CA LEU A 192 15.03 20.15 -15.81
C LEU A 192 15.78 18.96 -16.42
N ASP A 193 16.63 19.22 -17.42
CA ASP A 193 17.40 18.16 -18.07
C ASP A 193 18.44 17.49 -17.13
N ASP A 194 18.90 18.19 -16.10
CA ASP A 194 19.83 17.65 -15.10
C ASP A 194 19.19 16.56 -14.21
N TYR A 195 17.86 16.50 -14.22
CA TYR A 195 17.07 15.54 -13.43
C TYR A 195 16.51 14.37 -14.26
N ARG A 196 16.91 14.27 -15.55
CA ARG A 196 16.54 13.12 -16.38
C ARG A 196 17.12 11.83 -15.80
N VAL A 197 16.27 10.80 -15.77
CA VAL A 197 16.72 9.45 -15.39
C VAL A 197 17.74 8.97 -16.41
N ARG A 198 18.94 8.63 -15.97
CA ARG A 198 20.03 8.11 -16.77
C ARG A 198 19.90 6.59 -16.91
N THR A 199 20.53 6.01 -17.91
CA THR A 199 20.63 4.55 -18.02
C THR A 199 21.40 4.00 -16.81
N PRO A 200 20.86 3.04 -16.04
CA PRO A 200 21.55 2.42 -14.92
C PRO A 200 22.85 1.75 -15.35
N ASN A 201 23.89 1.86 -14.53
CA ASN A 201 25.13 1.11 -14.74
C ASN A 201 24.96 -0.34 -14.23
N LYS A 202 24.56 -1.24 -15.13
CA LYS A 202 24.24 -2.64 -14.79
C LYS A 202 25.41 -3.38 -14.14
N GLU A 203 26.62 -3.26 -14.68
CA GLU A 203 27.82 -3.97 -14.17
C GLU A 203 28.11 -3.55 -12.72
N GLN A 204 28.02 -2.25 -12.45
CA GLN A 204 28.25 -1.71 -11.11
C GLN A 204 27.12 -2.09 -10.14
N LEU A 205 25.86 -2.12 -10.61
CA LEU A 205 24.71 -2.56 -9.81
C LEU A 205 24.80 -4.03 -9.45
N GLU A 206 25.15 -4.90 -10.40
CA GLU A 206 25.34 -6.33 -10.14
C GLU A 206 26.44 -6.58 -9.10
N ALA A 207 27.55 -5.84 -9.19
CA ALA A 207 28.63 -5.94 -8.20
C ALA A 207 28.16 -5.51 -6.80
N LEU A 208 27.47 -4.37 -6.70
CA LEU A 208 26.93 -3.87 -5.43
C LEU A 208 25.85 -4.78 -4.85
N PHE A 209 24.95 -5.30 -5.67
CA PHE A 209 23.89 -6.20 -5.21
C PHE A 209 24.44 -7.54 -4.73
N LYS A 210 25.51 -8.05 -5.35
CA LYS A 210 26.22 -9.24 -4.85
C LYS A 210 26.96 -8.95 -3.55
N GLU A 211 27.63 -7.79 -3.44
CA GLU A 211 28.33 -7.37 -2.23
C GLU A 211 27.38 -7.22 -1.04
N TYR A 212 26.19 -6.63 -1.28
CA TYR A 212 25.21 -6.37 -0.20
C TYR A 212 24.14 -7.46 -0.10
N GLU A 213 24.28 -8.58 -0.81
CA GLU A 213 23.37 -9.72 -0.81
C GLU A 213 21.91 -9.38 -1.17
N PHE A 214 21.71 -8.40 -2.06
CA PHE A 214 20.38 -7.99 -2.56
C PHE A 214 19.89 -8.93 -3.68
N LYS A 215 19.62 -10.18 -3.35
CA LYS A 215 19.23 -11.22 -4.32
C LYS A 215 18.01 -10.83 -5.18
N ASN A 216 16.96 -10.30 -4.55
CA ASN A 216 15.73 -9.92 -5.25
C ASN A 216 15.91 -8.74 -6.21
N LEU A 217 16.89 -7.86 -5.97
CA LEU A 217 17.16 -6.72 -6.84
C LEU A 217 17.97 -7.11 -8.08
N LEU A 218 18.81 -8.15 -7.99
CA LEU A 218 19.48 -8.72 -9.15
C LEU A 218 18.46 -9.23 -10.17
N ASP A 219 17.51 -10.02 -9.72
CA ASP A 219 16.45 -10.56 -10.58
C ASP A 219 15.63 -9.46 -11.27
N PHE A 220 15.38 -8.34 -10.57
CA PHE A 220 14.66 -7.20 -11.14
C PHE A 220 15.37 -6.56 -12.34
N PHE A 221 16.70 -6.54 -12.36
CA PHE A 221 17.49 -5.96 -13.44
C PHE A 221 17.89 -6.97 -14.54
N GLU A 222 17.94 -8.26 -14.20
CA GLU A 222 18.24 -9.34 -15.15
C GLU A 222 17.01 -9.82 -15.92
N ALA A 223 15.84 -9.74 -15.31
CA ALA A 223 14.60 -10.12 -15.98
C ALA A 223 14.33 -9.16 -17.16
N PRO A 224 14.17 -9.66 -18.39
CA PRO A 224 13.60 -8.85 -19.45
C PRO A 224 12.26 -8.32 -18.91
N ARG A 225 12.04 -6.99 -18.98
CA ARG A 225 10.73 -6.44 -18.62
C ARG A 225 9.68 -7.28 -19.35
N PRO A 226 8.77 -7.94 -18.67
CA PRO A 226 7.76 -8.72 -19.35
C PRO A 226 7.09 -7.77 -20.34
N VAL A 227 7.22 -8.09 -21.63
CA VAL A 227 6.41 -7.41 -22.65
C VAL A 227 4.99 -7.62 -22.18
N PRO A 228 4.20 -6.55 -21.96
CA PRO A 228 2.84 -6.71 -21.50
C PRO A 228 2.16 -7.71 -22.45
N LEU A 229 1.85 -8.90 -21.94
CA LEU A 229 1.01 -9.81 -22.69
C LEU A 229 -0.34 -9.11 -22.74
N THR A 230 -0.65 -8.50 -23.88
CA THR A 230 -1.99 -8.00 -24.17
C THR A 230 -2.90 -9.22 -24.16
N VAL A 231 -3.41 -9.54 -22.99
CA VAL A 231 -4.47 -10.55 -22.87
C VAL A 231 -5.72 -9.83 -23.33
N SER A 232 -6.09 -10.06 -24.60
CA SER A 232 -7.42 -9.69 -25.07
C SER A 232 -8.40 -10.53 -24.25
N ALA A 233 -9.05 -9.88 -23.31
CA ALA A 233 -9.99 -10.54 -22.43
C ALA A 233 -11.25 -10.88 -23.24
N PRO A 234 -11.66 -12.16 -23.33
CA PRO A 234 -12.89 -12.53 -23.98
C PRO A 234 -14.10 -11.96 -23.20
N GLU A 235 -15.16 -11.64 -23.91
CA GLU A 235 -16.45 -11.35 -23.30
C GLU A 235 -16.91 -12.60 -22.54
N GLN A 236 -17.28 -12.43 -21.27
CA GLN A 236 -17.63 -13.55 -20.42
C GLN A 236 -19.12 -13.85 -20.51
N LYS A 237 -19.42 -15.13 -20.71
CA LYS A 237 -20.77 -15.68 -20.64
C LYS A 237 -21.01 -16.27 -19.26
N GLU A 238 -21.98 -15.74 -18.57
CA GLU A 238 -22.43 -16.26 -17.29
C GLU A 238 -23.32 -17.49 -17.48
N LEU A 239 -23.04 -18.54 -16.71
CA LEU A 239 -23.77 -19.79 -16.70
C LEU A 239 -24.51 -19.98 -15.37
N LEU A 240 -25.64 -20.67 -15.40
CA LEU A 240 -26.23 -21.20 -14.16
C LEU A 240 -25.32 -22.29 -13.59
N LEU A 241 -25.25 -22.43 -12.26
CA LEU A 241 -24.36 -23.40 -11.61
C LEU A 241 -24.59 -24.83 -12.10
N GLY A 242 -25.86 -25.27 -12.21
CA GLY A 242 -26.19 -26.60 -12.71
C GLY A 242 -25.77 -26.86 -14.16
N GLU A 243 -25.69 -25.80 -15.01
CA GLU A 243 -25.14 -25.91 -16.37
C GLU A 243 -23.61 -25.98 -16.34
N ALA A 244 -22.97 -25.15 -15.52
CA ALA A 244 -21.53 -25.15 -15.33
C ALA A 244 -21.03 -26.51 -14.81
N LEU A 245 -21.72 -27.09 -13.82
CA LEU A 245 -21.41 -28.43 -13.29
C LEU A 245 -21.41 -29.51 -14.36
N LYS A 246 -22.46 -29.56 -15.22
CA LYS A 246 -22.54 -30.52 -16.32
C LYS A 246 -21.41 -30.38 -17.35
N ARG A 247 -20.96 -29.16 -17.59
CA ARG A 247 -19.82 -28.89 -18.48
C ARG A 247 -18.50 -29.24 -17.83
N ALA A 248 -18.35 -28.94 -16.53
CA ALA A 248 -17.18 -29.25 -15.74
C ALA A 248 -16.87 -30.76 -15.69
N GLU A 249 -17.89 -31.63 -15.64
CA GLU A 249 -17.70 -33.09 -15.67
C GLU A 249 -16.96 -33.59 -16.93
N LYS A 250 -16.98 -32.83 -17.99
CA LYS A 250 -16.37 -33.18 -19.29
C LYS A 250 -15.10 -32.37 -19.58
N ALA A 251 -14.74 -31.45 -18.70
CA ALA A 251 -13.58 -30.59 -18.86
C ALA A 251 -12.29 -31.28 -18.40
N GLU A 252 -11.16 -31.00 -19.02
CA GLU A 252 -9.85 -31.43 -18.57
C GLU A 252 -9.39 -30.62 -17.34
N ARG A 253 -9.83 -29.39 -17.24
CA ARG A 253 -9.54 -28.46 -16.14
C ARG A 253 -10.68 -27.51 -15.89
N ILE A 254 -10.83 -27.08 -14.65
CA ILE A 254 -11.83 -26.12 -14.19
C ILE A 254 -11.16 -25.07 -13.32
N PHE A 255 -11.76 -23.89 -13.23
CA PHE A 255 -11.39 -22.90 -12.22
C PHE A 255 -12.39 -22.96 -11.05
N LEU A 256 -11.88 -23.02 -9.83
CA LEU A 256 -12.69 -23.04 -8.62
C LEU A 256 -12.16 -21.99 -7.64
N HIS A 257 -13.03 -21.06 -7.25
CA HIS A 257 -12.70 -20.03 -6.27
C HIS A 257 -13.93 -19.66 -5.47
N ALA A 258 -13.77 -19.54 -4.15
CA ALA A 258 -14.82 -19.05 -3.26
C ALA A 258 -14.25 -17.95 -2.38
N GLN A 259 -14.93 -16.81 -2.37
CA GLN A 259 -14.56 -15.63 -1.59
C GLN A 259 -15.80 -14.75 -1.37
N GLU A 260 -15.90 -14.12 -0.19
CA GLU A 260 -16.93 -13.10 0.11
C GLU A 260 -18.36 -13.55 -0.21
N GLU A 261 -18.73 -14.75 0.22
CA GLU A 261 -20.05 -15.35 0.02
C GLU A 261 -20.38 -15.81 -1.42
N PHE A 262 -19.44 -15.74 -2.37
CA PHE A 262 -19.63 -16.18 -3.75
C PHE A 262 -18.72 -17.35 -4.12
N LEU A 263 -19.28 -18.25 -4.94
CA LEU A 263 -18.57 -19.31 -5.65
C LEU A 263 -18.41 -18.92 -7.12
N VAL A 264 -17.19 -19.08 -7.65
CA VAL A 264 -16.90 -19.08 -9.08
C VAL A 264 -16.57 -20.50 -9.55
N LEU A 265 -17.31 -21.01 -10.52
CA LEU A 265 -16.98 -22.23 -11.24
C LEU A 265 -16.73 -21.86 -12.71
N GLY A 266 -15.45 -21.71 -13.07
CA GLY A 266 -15.01 -21.40 -14.43
C GLY A 266 -14.81 -22.64 -15.27
N ILE A 267 -15.32 -22.63 -16.49
CA ILE A 267 -15.13 -23.67 -17.50
C ILE A 267 -14.07 -23.24 -18.50
N SER A 268 -13.94 -21.95 -18.71
CA SER A 268 -12.93 -21.30 -19.52
C SER A 268 -12.81 -19.82 -19.13
N ALA A 269 -11.86 -19.10 -19.71
CA ALA A 269 -11.76 -17.66 -19.52
C ALA A 269 -13.02 -16.87 -19.97
N ALA A 270 -13.84 -17.49 -20.84
CA ALA A 270 -15.05 -16.89 -21.40
C ALA A 270 -16.35 -17.40 -20.76
N GLU A 271 -16.33 -18.48 -19.99
CA GLU A 271 -17.54 -19.10 -19.45
C GLU A 271 -17.35 -19.48 -17.99
N ALA A 272 -18.20 -18.96 -17.11
CA ALA A 272 -18.20 -19.28 -15.68
C ALA A 272 -19.59 -19.12 -15.07
N SER A 273 -19.81 -19.78 -13.93
CA SER A 273 -20.90 -19.48 -13.01
C SER A 273 -20.38 -18.66 -11.83
N TYR A 274 -21.17 -17.67 -11.43
CA TYR A 274 -20.94 -16.82 -10.24
C TYR A 274 -22.18 -16.98 -9.34
N THR A 275 -22.06 -17.78 -8.30
CA THR A 275 -23.23 -18.19 -7.51
C THR A 275 -23.02 -17.81 -6.05
N PRO A 276 -23.97 -17.08 -5.40
CA PRO A 276 -23.91 -16.92 -3.95
C PRO A 276 -23.86 -18.27 -3.25
N ILE A 277 -22.95 -18.44 -2.28
CA ILE A 277 -22.79 -19.71 -1.56
C ILE A 277 -24.09 -20.11 -0.85
N SER A 278 -24.86 -19.13 -0.38
CA SER A 278 -26.18 -19.33 0.24
C SER A 278 -27.21 -19.97 -0.69
N ASP A 279 -27.06 -19.78 -2.00
CA ASP A 279 -28.03 -20.22 -3.01
C ASP A 279 -27.71 -21.61 -3.55
N ILE A 280 -26.51 -22.14 -3.23
CA ILE A 280 -26.06 -23.47 -3.68
C ILE A 280 -26.96 -24.56 -3.08
N GLN A 281 -27.59 -25.32 -3.93
CA GLN A 281 -28.45 -26.41 -3.51
C GLN A 281 -27.62 -27.62 -3.03
N PRO A 282 -28.15 -28.45 -2.10
CA PRO A 282 -27.41 -29.62 -1.57
C PRO A 282 -26.88 -30.57 -2.65
N TRP A 283 -27.62 -30.76 -3.74
CA TRP A 283 -27.20 -31.60 -4.86
C TRP A 283 -26.07 -30.97 -5.68
N GLU A 284 -26.02 -29.63 -5.78
CA GLU A 284 -24.94 -28.91 -6.45
C GLU A 284 -23.65 -28.97 -5.64
N LEU A 285 -23.76 -28.81 -4.32
CA LEU A 285 -22.61 -28.99 -3.42
C LEU A 285 -22.06 -30.43 -3.49
N ALA A 286 -22.93 -31.44 -3.53
CA ALA A 286 -22.51 -32.82 -3.71
C ALA A 286 -21.84 -33.07 -5.08
N ALA A 287 -22.30 -32.39 -6.15
CA ALA A 287 -21.67 -32.45 -7.46
C ALA A 287 -20.31 -31.72 -7.47
N LEU A 288 -20.20 -30.55 -6.83
CA LEU A 288 -18.94 -29.84 -6.64
C LEU A 288 -17.91 -30.71 -5.92
N LYS A 289 -18.30 -31.37 -4.82
CA LYS A 289 -17.43 -32.30 -4.10
C LYS A 289 -16.90 -33.40 -5.00
N LYS A 290 -17.76 -34.04 -5.79
CA LYS A 290 -17.34 -35.07 -6.77
C LYS A 290 -16.38 -34.50 -7.83
N LEU A 291 -16.57 -33.26 -8.29
CA LEU A 291 -15.65 -32.61 -9.23
C LEU A 291 -14.29 -32.37 -8.57
N VAL A 292 -14.27 -31.93 -7.31
CA VAL A 292 -13.03 -31.71 -6.55
C VAL A 292 -12.26 -33.02 -6.38
N GLU A 293 -12.93 -34.12 -6.05
CA GLU A 293 -12.36 -35.45 -5.83
C GLU A 293 -11.95 -36.16 -7.15
N ASN A 294 -12.35 -35.66 -8.31
CA ASN A 294 -12.08 -36.31 -9.59
C ASN A 294 -10.66 -35.98 -10.09
N ASP A 295 -9.73 -36.95 -10.03
CA ASP A 295 -8.33 -36.81 -10.45
C ASP A 295 -8.13 -36.62 -11.97
N SER A 296 -9.15 -36.92 -12.79
CA SER A 296 -9.08 -36.67 -14.22
C SER A 296 -9.20 -35.19 -14.58
N ILE A 297 -9.72 -34.36 -13.67
CA ILE A 297 -9.95 -32.93 -13.86
C ILE A 297 -8.95 -32.14 -13.03
N GLU A 298 -8.20 -31.25 -13.65
CA GLU A 298 -7.33 -30.32 -12.94
C GLU A 298 -8.13 -29.14 -12.39
N LYS A 299 -7.97 -28.83 -11.09
CA LYS A 299 -8.59 -27.68 -10.41
C LYS A 299 -7.61 -26.54 -10.36
N LEU A 300 -7.87 -25.49 -11.16
CA LEU A 300 -7.16 -24.24 -11.03
C LEU A 300 -7.76 -23.41 -9.89
N GLY A 301 -6.94 -22.78 -9.08
CA GLY A 301 -7.38 -21.90 -8.03
C GLY A 301 -6.38 -20.81 -7.71
N TYR A 302 -6.84 -19.87 -6.91
CA TYR A 302 -6.01 -18.86 -6.27
C TYR A 302 -6.38 -18.83 -4.79
N ASP A 303 -5.61 -19.54 -3.95
CA ASP A 303 -5.96 -19.95 -2.58
C ASP A 303 -7.05 -21.04 -2.53
N LEU A 304 -6.75 -22.21 -3.09
CA LEU A 304 -7.67 -23.35 -3.11
C LEU A 304 -8.01 -23.85 -1.69
N LYS A 305 -7.08 -23.76 -0.75
CA LYS A 305 -7.32 -24.15 0.64
C LYS A 305 -8.45 -23.32 1.24
N LEU A 306 -8.43 -21.99 1.04
CA LEU A 306 -9.51 -21.10 1.46
C LEU A 306 -10.83 -21.47 0.75
N THR A 307 -10.77 -21.68 -0.55
CA THR A 307 -11.93 -22.07 -1.36
C THR A 307 -12.61 -23.33 -0.87
N LEU A 308 -11.84 -24.38 -0.56
CA LEU A 308 -12.37 -25.62 -0.01
C LEU A 308 -13.03 -25.42 1.35
N ARG A 309 -12.44 -24.57 2.20
CA ARG A 309 -12.99 -24.23 3.51
C ARG A 309 -14.30 -23.45 3.41
N GLU A 310 -14.39 -22.43 2.55
CA GLU A 310 -15.60 -21.65 2.34
C GLU A 310 -16.78 -22.49 1.81
N LEU A 311 -16.48 -23.54 1.06
CA LEU A 311 -17.46 -24.49 0.54
C LEU A 311 -17.76 -25.67 1.48
N ASP A 312 -17.11 -25.74 2.62
CA ASP A 312 -17.17 -26.89 3.55
C ASP A 312 -16.85 -28.24 2.86
N ILE A 313 -15.88 -28.23 1.94
CA ILE A 313 -15.43 -29.43 1.23
C ILE A 313 -14.12 -29.91 1.82
N ASN A 314 -14.20 -30.91 2.70
CA ASN A 314 -13.03 -31.59 3.24
C ASN A 314 -12.62 -32.75 2.32
N VAL A 315 -11.37 -32.73 1.86
CA VAL A 315 -10.77 -33.78 1.01
C VAL A 315 -10.01 -34.81 1.83
N HIS A 316 -10.07 -34.78 3.18
CA HIS A 316 -9.47 -35.71 4.12
C HIS A 316 -7.98 -35.97 3.85
N GLY A 317 -7.22 -34.91 3.56
CA GLY A 317 -5.79 -34.97 3.26
C GLY A 317 -5.44 -35.67 1.95
N GLN A 318 -6.42 -36.06 1.15
CA GLN A 318 -6.17 -36.67 -0.17
C GLN A 318 -5.64 -35.62 -1.14
N PHE A 319 -4.61 -35.99 -1.88
CA PHE A 319 -4.13 -35.14 -2.97
C PHE A 319 -5.17 -35.07 -4.09
N ILE A 320 -5.49 -33.86 -4.50
CA ILE A 320 -6.31 -33.61 -5.68
C ILE A 320 -5.45 -32.99 -6.77
N LYS A 321 -5.65 -33.38 -8.03
CA LYS A 321 -4.96 -32.78 -9.15
C LYS A 321 -5.35 -31.31 -9.27
N CYS A 322 -4.42 -30.41 -8.91
CA CYS A 322 -4.71 -28.98 -8.86
C CYS A 322 -3.48 -28.11 -9.16
N PHE A 323 -3.76 -26.83 -9.41
CA PHE A 323 -2.77 -25.75 -9.45
C PHE A 323 -3.27 -24.60 -8.56
N ASP A 324 -2.45 -24.13 -7.64
CA ASP A 324 -2.74 -22.97 -6.81
C ASP A 324 -1.84 -21.80 -7.17
N GLY A 325 -2.46 -20.72 -7.69
CA GLY A 325 -1.73 -19.54 -8.17
C GLY A 325 -1.07 -18.74 -7.05
N ARG A 326 -1.69 -18.68 -5.86
CA ARG A 326 -1.13 -17.97 -4.70
C ARG A 326 0.09 -18.69 -4.15
N LEU A 327 0.03 -20.01 -4.05
CA LEU A 327 1.15 -20.84 -3.62
C LEU A 327 2.33 -20.77 -4.62
N ALA A 328 2.04 -20.81 -5.92
CA ALA A 328 3.03 -20.62 -6.97
C ALA A 328 3.73 -19.26 -6.87
N ARG A 329 2.97 -18.20 -6.60
CA ARG A 329 3.51 -16.85 -6.36
C ARG A 329 4.39 -16.79 -5.12
N TYR A 330 3.94 -17.40 -4.03
CA TYR A 330 4.70 -17.46 -2.77
C TYR A 330 6.07 -18.09 -2.98
N LEU A 331 6.17 -19.20 -3.69
CA LEU A 331 7.45 -19.83 -3.98
C LEU A 331 8.37 -18.94 -4.84
N LEU A 332 7.83 -18.27 -5.84
CA LEU A 332 8.60 -17.40 -6.71
C LEU A 332 9.09 -16.12 -6.03
N ASN A 333 8.28 -15.54 -5.15
CA ASN A 333 8.61 -14.31 -4.41
C ASN A 333 7.84 -14.25 -3.08
N PRO A 334 8.39 -14.83 -1.98
CA PRO A 334 7.71 -14.86 -0.67
C PRO A 334 7.44 -13.48 -0.05
N SER A 335 8.23 -12.48 -0.42
CA SER A 335 8.12 -11.10 0.10
C SER A 335 7.28 -10.19 -0.81
N GLY A 336 6.80 -10.70 -1.95
CA GLY A 336 6.01 -9.95 -2.91
C GLY A 336 4.55 -9.81 -2.52
N ASP A 337 3.81 -9.03 -3.31
CA ASP A 337 2.36 -8.97 -3.21
C ASP A 337 1.75 -10.30 -3.69
N LEU A 338 1.14 -11.04 -2.76
CA LEU A 338 0.50 -12.33 -3.02
C LEU A 338 -0.97 -12.19 -3.40
N SER A 339 -1.51 -10.96 -3.55
CA SER A 339 -2.86 -10.75 -4.06
C SER A 339 -3.00 -11.16 -5.52
N PHE A 340 -4.22 -11.43 -5.94
CA PHE A 340 -4.49 -11.73 -7.35
C PHE A 340 -4.19 -10.54 -8.26
N ALA A 341 -4.53 -9.32 -7.80
CA ALA A 341 -4.22 -8.08 -8.50
C ALA A 341 -2.70 -7.91 -8.68
N GLY A 342 -1.91 -8.16 -7.63
CA GLY A 342 -0.44 -8.17 -7.71
C GLY A 342 0.09 -9.18 -8.71
N ALA A 343 -0.51 -10.38 -8.76
CA ALA A 343 -0.14 -11.40 -9.74
C ALA A 343 -0.42 -10.95 -11.19
N CYS A 344 -1.58 -10.34 -11.43
CA CYS A 344 -1.95 -9.82 -12.75
C CYS A 344 -1.07 -8.62 -13.16
N ALA A 345 -0.76 -7.73 -12.23
CA ALA A 345 0.14 -6.61 -12.48
C ALA A 345 1.54 -7.09 -12.89
N ASP A 346 2.11 -8.05 -12.16
CA ASP A 346 3.45 -8.58 -12.40
C ASP A 346 3.56 -9.46 -13.66
N CYS A 347 2.50 -10.19 -14.00
CA CYS A 347 2.53 -11.12 -15.13
C CYS A 347 2.00 -10.51 -16.44
N PHE A 348 1.08 -9.56 -16.36
CA PHE A 348 0.35 -9.03 -17.52
C PHE A 348 0.41 -7.51 -17.63
N SER A 349 0.93 -6.79 -16.61
CA SER A 349 0.87 -5.32 -16.49
C SER A 349 -0.58 -4.79 -16.56
N VAL A 350 -1.51 -5.54 -16.00
CA VAL A 350 -2.94 -5.21 -15.93
C VAL A 350 -3.28 -4.81 -14.50
N THR A 351 -3.99 -3.69 -14.37
CA THR A 351 -4.57 -3.29 -13.09
C THR A 351 -5.95 -3.92 -12.94
N VAL A 352 -6.08 -4.83 -11.98
CA VAL A 352 -7.35 -5.44 -11.60
C VAL A 352 -8.05 -4.50 -10.60
N ARG A 353 -9.34 -4.24 -10.79
CA ARG A 353 -10.13 -3.45 -9.85
C ARG A 353 -10.57 -4.31 -8.68
N GLU A 354 -10.33 -3.82 -7.47
CA GLU A 354 -10.69 -4.49 -6.21
C GLU A 354 -11.84 -3.78 -5.47
N ASP A 355 -12.39 -2.71 -6.05
CA ASP A 355 -13.45 -1.88 -5.47
C ASP A 355 -14.86 -2.51 -5.60
N ASP A 356 -15.02 -3.50 -6.47
CA ASP A 356 -16.25 -4.29 -6.65
C ASP A 356 -15.93 -5.78 -6.57
N ALA A 357 -16.40 -6.44 -5.52
CA ALA A 357 -16.14 -7.86 -5.25
C ALA A 357 -16.63 -8.77 -6.39
N PHE A 358 -17.78 -8.48 -7.01
CA PHE A 358 -18.31 -9.29 -8.08
C PHE A 358 -17.53 -9.12 -9.38
N GLU A 359 -17.14 -7.90 -9.74
CA GLU A 359 -16.26 -7.67 -10.89
C GLU A 359 -14.86 -8.28 -10.67
N LEU A 360 -14.35 -8.25 -9.45
CA LEU A 360 -13.11 -8.93 -9.08
C LEU A 360 -13.18 -10.44 -9.38
N LEU A 361 -14.28 -11.11 -9.06
CA LEU A 361 -14.47 -12.54 -9.34
C LEU A 361 -14.46 -12.84 -10.85
N LYS A 362 -14.99 -11.95 -11.67
CA LYS A 362 -14.89 -12.05 -13.12
C LYS A 362 -13.45 -11.91 -13.61
N GLU A 363 -12.69 -11.00 -13.00
CA GLU A 363 -11.26 -10.86 -13.31
C GLU A 363 -10.47 -12.12 -12.91
N TYR A 364 -10.79 -12.77 -11.78
CA TYR A 364 -10.21 -14.05 -11.40
C TYR A 364 -10.43 -15.11 -12.51
N ASN A 365 -11.66 -15.31 -12.94
CA ASN A 365 -11.94 -16.27 -14.01
C ASN A 365 -11.26 -15.89 -15.33
N ARG A 366 -11.18 -14.62 -15.65
CA ARG A 366 -10.58 -14.11 -16.89
C ARG A 366 -9.10 -14.42 -17.01
N TYR A 367 -8.34 -14.22 -15.94
CA TYR A 367 -6.89 -14.26 -15.99
C TYR A 367 -6.25 -15.54 -15.44
N ILE A 368 -6.93 -16.33 -14.60
CA ILE A 368 -6.34 -17.51 -13.95
C ILE A 368 -5.78 -18.54 -14.93
N TRP A 369 -6.43 -18.75 -16.05
CA TRP A 369 -6.02 -19.70 -17.09
C TRP A 369 -4.66 -19.34 -17.67
N LYS A 370 -4.47 -18.07 -17.98
CA LYS A 370 -3.19 -17.59 -18.51
C LYS A 370 -2.13 -17.44 -17.41
N LEU A 371 -2.57 -17.06 -16.21
CA LEU A 371 -1.71 -16.95 -15.04
C LEU A 371 -1.08 -18.31 -14.70
N GLN A 372 -1.84 -19.39 -14.74
CA GLN A 372 -1.35 -20.74 -14.54
C GLN A 372 -0.22 -21.08 -15.53
N GLU A 373 -0.38 -20.78 -16.81
CA GLU A 373 0.66 -21.04 -17.82
C GLU A 373 1.95 -20.27 -17.52
N VAL A 374 1.81 -18.95 -17.22
CA VAL A 374 2.95 -18.07 -16.94
C VAL A 374 3.66 -18.49 -15.67
N LEU A 375 2.93 -18.75 -14.58
CA LEU A 375 3.53 -19.16 -13.30
C LEU A 375 4.19 -20.53 -13.39
N THR A 376 3.58 -21.47 -14.14
CA THR A 376 4.20 -22.79 -14.40
C THR A 376 5.54 -22.64 -15.13
N ALA A 377 5.60 -21.77 -16.15
CA ALA A 377 6.85 -21.53 -16.87
C ALA A 377 7.93 -20.90 -15.95
N LYS A 378 7.54 -19.92 -15.12
CA LYS A 378 8.45 -19.29 -14.15
C LYS A 378 8.96 -20.29 -13.09
N LEU A 379 8.08 -21.14 -12.53
CA LEU A 379 8.49 -22.18 -11.57
C LEU A 379 9.49 -23.18 -12.19
N LYS A 380 9.29 -23.57 -13.45
CA LYS A 380 10.25 -24.44 -14.18
C LYS A 380 11.57 -23.74 -14.41
N GLN A 381 11.57 -22.47 -14.82
CA GLN A 381 12.77 -21.68 -15.01
C GLN A 381 13.55 -21.49 -13.71
N ALA A 382 12.87 -21.30 -12.58
CA ALA A 382 13.45 -21.18 -11.26
C ALA A 382 13.86 -22.52 -10.62
N ASN A 383 13.70 -23.65 -11.32
CA ASN A 383 13.91 -25.03 -10.77
C ASN A 383 13.07 -25.32 -9.52
N GLN A 384 11.89 -24.70 -9.37
CA GLN A 384 10.98 -24.87 -8.24
C GLN A 384 9.74 -25.71 -8.56
N TRP A 385 9.59 -26.18 -9.80
CA TRP A 385 8.42 -26.95 -10.22
C TRP A 385 8.26 -28.27 -9.44
N GLU A 386 9.35 -29.00 -9.21
CA GLU A 386 9.32 -30.24 -8.44
C GLU A 386 8.92 -29.99 -6.98
N LEU A 387 9.45 -28.93 -6.37
CA LEU A 387 9.08 -28.51 -5.02
C LEU A 387 7.59 -28.16 -4.96
N PHE A 388 7.10 -27.34 -5.89
CA PHE A 388 5.70 -26.95 -5.96
C PHE A 388 4.77 -28.14 -6.10
N ASN A 389 5.05 -29.04 -7.05
CA ASN A 389 4.14 -30.13 -7.41
C ASN A 389 4.19 -31.31 -6.44
N ASN A 390 5.39 -31.66 -5.95
CA ASN A 390 5.60 -32.89 -5.17
C ASN A 390 5.61 -32.66 -3.66
N LEU A 391 5.75 -31.41 -3.20
CA LEU A 391 5.76 -31.10 -1.78
C LEU A 391 4.68 -30.10 -1.40
N GLU A 392 4.67 -28.92 -2.00
CA GLU A 392 3.82 -27.80 -1.55
C GLU A 392 2.32 -28.04 -1.79
N LEU A 393 1.94 -28.55 -2.98
CA LEU A 393 0.54 -28.88 -3.25
C LEU A 393 0.03 -30.02 -2.37
N PRO A 394 0.74 -31.15 -2.18
CA PRO A 394 0.34 -32.17 -1.20
C PRO A 394 0.28 -31.63 0.23
N LEU A 395 1.25 -30.84 0.66
CA LEU A 395 1.27 -30.23 1.98
C LEU A 395 0.05 -29.30 2.21
N MET A 396 -0.34 -28.54 1.19
CA MET A 396 -1.53 -27.70 1.26
C MET A 396 -2.80 -28.50 1.58
N MET A 397 -2.95 -29.72 1.03
CA MET A 397 -4.10 -30.60 1.33
C MET A 397 -4.05 -31.13 2.78
N VAL A 398 -2.87 -31.48 3.27
CA VAL A 398 -2.69 -31.90 4.67
C VAL A 398 -3.02 -30.75 5.62
N LEU A 399 -2.55 -29.55 5.33
CA LEU A 399 -2.87 -28.36 6.12
C LEU A 399 -4.36 -28.03 6.08
N SER A 400 -5.02 -28.21 4.93
CA SER A 400 -6.48 -28.08 4.83
C SER A 400 -7.21 -29.03 5.75
N ASP A 401 -6.83 -30.32 5.76
CA ASP A 401 -7.43 -31.33 6.65
C ASP A 401 -7.20 -31.01 8.13
N MET A 402 -5.99 -30.54 8.49
CA MET A 402 -5.70 -30.08 9.85
C MET A 402 -6.57 -28.91 10.28
N GLU A 403 -6.84 -27.96 9.39
CA GLU A 403 -7.73 -26.82 9.66
C GLU A 403 -9.20 -27.24 9.81
N PHE A 404 -9.66 -28.22 9.03
CA PHE A 404 -10.99 -28.83 9.21
C PHE A 404 -11.12 -29.59 10.53
N ALA A 405 -10.09 -30.35 10.92
CA ALA A 405 -10.07 -31.05 12.18
C ALA A 405 -10.07 -30.10 13.39
N GLY A 406 -9.35 -28.99 13.26
CA GLY A 406 -9.19 -28.00 14.31
C GLY A 406 -8.52 -28.55 15.56
N PHE A 407 -8.51 -27.77 16.62
CA PHE A 407 -8.11 -28.21 17.96
C PHE A 407 -9.01 -27.59 19.02
N ARG A 408 -9.16 -28.31 20.11
CA ARG A 408 -10.01 -27.87 21.23
C ARG A 408 -9.29 -26.78 22.02
N ILE A 409 -9.96 -25.62 22.17
CA ILE A 409 -9.54 -24.56 23.06
C ILE A 409 -10.28 -24.64 24.38
N ASP A 410 -9.70 -24.09 25.46
CA ASP A 410 -10.34 -23.95 26.76
C ASP A 410 -10.90 -22.52 26.90
N PRO A 411 -12.22 -22.30 26.72
CA PRO A 411 -12.81 -20.97 26.83
C PRO A 411 -12.67 -20.37 28.23
N GLY A 412 -12.71 -21.21 29.29
CA GLY A 412 -12.59 -20.77 30.67
C GLY A 412 -11.22 -20.19 30.98
N TRP A 413 -10.17 -20.84 30.45
CA TRP A 413 -8.81 -20.33 30.58
C TRP A 413 -8.64 -19.00 29.81
N LEU A 414 -9.18 -18.91 28.59
CA LEU A 414 -9.10 -17.69 27.78
C LEU A 414 -9.81 -16.51 28.45
N GLU A 415 -10.98 -16.71 29.06
CA GLU A 415 -11.69 -15.65 29.77
C GLU A 415 -10.89 -15.18 31.00
N SER A 416 -10.31 -16.13 31.76
CA SER A 416 -9.45 -15.81 32.88
C SER A 416 -8.20 -15.01 32.45
N PHE A 417 -7.60 -15.38 31.31
CA PHE A 417 -6.45 -14.70 30.76
C PHE A 417 -6.80 -13.30 30.25
N LYS A 418 -7.98 -13.12 29.65
CA LYS A 418 -8.51 -11.82 29.24
C LYS A 418 -8.60 -10.85 30.44
N VAL A 419 -9.20 -11.31 31.54
CA VAL A 419 -9.30 -10.51 32.79
C VAL A 419 -7.92 -10.08 33.28
N LEU A 420 -6.96 -10.98 33.25
CA LEU A 420 -5.56 -10.68 33.66
C LEU A 420 -4.94 -9.60 32.75
N LEU A 421 -5.13 -9.73 31.42
CA LEU A 421 -4.62 -8.72 30.48
C LEU A 421 -5.27 -7.35 30.66
N GLU A 422 -6.59 -7.31 30.89
CA GLU A 422 -7.32 -6.07 31.14
C GLU A 422 -6.80 -5.36 32.43
N GLN A 423 -6.49 -6.13 33.48
CA GLN A 423 -5.90 -5.59 34.70
C GLN A 423 -4.50 -5.01 34.48
N GLU A 424 -3.65 -5.70 33.72
CA GLU A 424 -2.31 -5.20 33.40
C GLU A 424 -2.37 -3.98 32.48
N ILE A 425 -3.23 -3.96 31.48
CA ILE A 425 -3.45 -2.78 30.64
C ILE A 425 -3.88 -1.57 31.48
N ALA A 426 -4.86 -1.76 32.38
CA ALA A 426 -5.30 -0.68 33.28
C ALA A 426 -4.21 -0.20 34.24
N ARG A 427 -3.26 -1.07 34.61
CA ARG A 427 -2.09 -0.72 35.40
C ARG A 427 -1.11 0.16 34.63
N PHE A 428 -0.89 -0.09 33.36
CA PHE A 428 0.01 0.70 32.50
C PHE A 428 -0.61 2.02 32.01
N GLN A 429 -1.94 2.16 32.04
CA GLN A 429 -2.64 3.39 31.65
C GLN A 429 -2.73 4.43 32.81
N LYS A 430 -2.41 4.06 34.03
CA LYS A 430 -2.28 4.94 35.20
C LYS A 430 -0.85 5.52 35.34
#